data_56cf9ae2116d2f3b0ff23165b81305ae
#
_entry.id   56cf9ae2116d2f3b0ff23165b81305ae
#
_cell.length_a   1.000
_cell.length_b   1.000
_cell.length_c   1.000
_cell.angle_alpha   90.00
_cell.angle_beta   90.00
_cell.angle_gamma   90.00
#
_symmetry.space_group_name_H-M   'P 1'
#
loop_
_entity.id
_entity.type
_entity.pdbx_description
1 polymer ?
#
loop_
_entity_poly.entity_id
_entity_poly.type
_entity_poly.pdbx_seq_one_letter_code
_entity_poly.pdbx_strand_id
1 'polypeptide(L)'
;MQATAEPFRVPPGTEVTLAFVDDDAMRVLNHRYRRKDKTTDVLSFGDELPPGVKGPDAARRLAPGPDGVIHLGDVVISAAQAARQARKRHWPLSSEVAFLAAHGVLHLLGYEDETDSGYREMLALGRKAVASARQ
;
A
#
# COMPACT_ATOMS: atom_id res chain seq x y z
N MET A 1 3.54 7.09 -6.97
CA MET A 1 3.98 6.18 -5.89
C MET A 1 5.46 6.29 -5.53
N GLN A 2 6.22 7.07 -6.29
CA GLN A 2 7.66 7.24 -6.02
C GLN A 2 7.95 7.86 -4.65
N ALA A 3 7.14 8.80 -4.19
CA ALA A 3 7.32 9.46 -2.90
C ALA A 3 7.37 8.47 -1.72
N THR A 4 6.60 7.37 -1.78
CA THR A 4 6.62 6.33 -0.74
C THR A 4 7.86 5.43 -0.88
N ALA A 5 8.25 5.12 -2.12
CA ALA A 5 9.31 4.14 -2.41
C ALA A 5 10.72 4.71 -2.32
N GLU A 6 10.91 6.01 -2.59
CA GLU A 6 12.23 6.65 -2.60
C GLU A 6 13.05 6.42 -1.33
N PRO A 7 12.49 6.60 -0.11
CA PRO A 7 13.28 6.39 1.12
C PRO A 7 13.84 4.98 1.26
N PHE A 8 13.30 4.01 0.52
CA PHE A 8 13.71 2.61 0.57
C PHE A 8 14.64 2.22 -0.58
N ARG A 9 15.05 3.20 -1.40
CA ARG A 9 15.96 2.99 -2.54
C ARG A 9 15.41 1.99 -3.57
N VAL A 10 14.13 2.07 -3.82
CA VAL A 10 13.48 1.30 -4.87
C VAL A 10 14.01 1.81 -6.22
N PRO A 11 14.40 0.91 -7.14
CA PRO A 11 14.92 1.35 -8.44
C PRO A 11 13.97 2.26 -9.19
N PRO A 12 14.48 3.32 -9.86
CA PRO A 12 13.63 4.18 -10.69
C PRO A 12 12.89 3.36 -11.74
N GLY A 13 11.63 3.73 -12.00
CA GLY A 13 10.80 3.00 -12.96
C GLY A 13 10.10 1.77 -12.41
N THR A 14 10.28 1.45 -11.12
CA THR A 14 9.52 0.38 -10.46
C THR A 14 8.04 0.75 -10.47
N GLU A 15 7.20 -0.19 -10.88
CA GLU A 15 5.77 0.02 -11.04
C GLU A 15 4.96 -0.66 -9.93
N VAL A 16 3.88 0.01 -9.54
CA VAL A 16 2.83 -0.54 -8.69
C VAL A 16 1.51 -0.34 -9.44
N THR A 17 0.72 -1.40 -9.53
CA THR A 17 -0.62 -1.30 -10.09
C THR A 17 -1.57 -0.82 -8.99
N LEU A 18 -2.31 0.25 -9.28
CA LEU A 18 -3.30 0.79 -8.36
C LEU A 18 -4.68 0.59 -8.98
N ALA A 19 -5.54 -0.14 -8.27
CA ALA A 19 -6.89 -0.42 -8.73
C ALA A 19 -7.91 0.06 -7.70
N PHE A 20 -9.06 0.56 -8.19
CA PHE A 20 -10.17 0.99 -7.34
C PHE A 20 -11.35 0.06 -7.55
N VAL A 21 -11.96 -0.38 -6.46
CA VAL A 21 -13.10 -1.29 -6.50
C VAL A 21 -14.20 -0.78 -5.56
N ASP A 22 -15.41 -1.30 -5.73
CA ASP A 22 -16.52 -0.98 -4.80
C ASP A 22 -16.43 -1.86 -3.53
N ASP A 23 -17.33 -1.58 -2.59
CA ASP A 23 -17.37 -2.30 -1.31
C ASP A 23 -17.61 -3.79 -1.49
N ASP A 24 -18.51 -4.17 -2.40
CA ASP A 24 -18.84 -5.58 -2.62
C ASP A 24 -17.64 -6.34 -3.19
N ALA A 25 -16.95 -5.77 -4.17
CA ALA A 25 -15.74 -6.37 -4.74
C ALA A 25 -14.63 -6.47 -3.68
N MET A 26 -14.45 -5.43 -2.87
CA MET A 26 -13.46 -5.44 -1.81
C MET A 26 -13.75 -6.52 -0.76
N ARG A 27 -15.01 -6.67 -0.39
CA ARG A 27 -15.44 -7.71 0.56
C ARG A 27 -15.14 -9.11 0.04
N VAL A 28 -15.43 -9.36 -1.24
CA VAL A 28 -15.11 -10.64 -1.89
C VAL A 28 -13.61 -10.90 -1.87
N LEU A 29 -12.80 -9.90 -2.24
CA LEU A 29 -11.35 -10.03 -2.22
C LEU A 29 -10.82 -10.27 -0.81
N ASN A 30 -11.32 -9.54 0.18
CA ASN A 30 -10.89 -9.68 1.56
C ASN A 30 -11.22 -11.06 2.12
N HIS A 31 -12.41 -11.57 1.83
CA HIS A 31 -12.82 -12.91 2.23
C HIS A 31 -11.94 -13.98 1.56
N ARG A 32 -11.70 -13.85 0.26
CA ARG A 32 -10.97 -14.84 -0.54
C ARG A 32 -9.49 -14.93 -0.14
N TYR A 33 -8.85 -13.78 0.08
CA TYR A 33 -7.39 -13.72 0.26
C TYR A 33 -6.95 -13.54 1.71
N ARG A 34 -7.77 -12.96 2.55
CA ARG A 34 -7.47 -12.76 3.97
C ARG A 34 -8.42 -13.53 4.90
N ARG A 35 -9.39 -14.23 4.33
CA ARG A 35 -10.40 -15.01 5.04
C ARG A 35 -11.21 -14.19 6.05
N LYS A 36 -11.45 -12.91 5.73
CA LYS A 36 -12.25 -11.98 6.52
C LYS A 36 -13.44 -11.54 5.69
N ASP A 37 -14.65 -11.91 6.11
CA ASP A 37 -15.88 -11.56 5.40
C ASP A 37 -16.35 -10.17 5.81
N LYS A 38 -15.57 -9.15 5.46
CA LYS A 38 -15.88 -7.75 5.70
C LYS A 38 -15.15 -6.86 4.71
N THR A 39 -15.65 -5.65 4.52
CA THR A 39 -15.00 -4.62 3.74
C THR A 39 -13.74 -4.12 4.46
N THR A 40 -12.70 -3.87 3.71
CA THR A 40 -11.50 -3.17 4.17
C THR A 40 -11.25 -1.98 3.24
N ASP A 41 -10.34 -1.09 3.62
CA ASP A 41 -10.02 0.10 2.82
C ASP A 41 -9.00 -0.20 1.72
N VAL A 42 -8.00 -1.03 1.98
CA VAL A 42 -6.91 -1.33 1.05
C VAL A 42 -6.41 -2.75 1.23
N LEU A 43 -6.06 -3.39 0.11
CA LEU A 43 -5.40 -4.70 0.08
C LEU A 43 -4.18 -4.60 -0.84
N SER A 44 -3.12 -5.32 -0.47
CA SER A 44 -1.89 -5.37 -1.25
C SER A 44 -1.59 -6.81 -1.62
N PHE A 45 -1.20 -7.02 -2.89
CA PHE A 45 -0.86 -8.33 -3.43
C PHE A 45 0.52 -8.24 -4.09
N GLY A 46 1.47 -9.00 -3.59
CA GLY A 46 2.82 -9.04 -4.13
C GLY A 46 3.52 -10.33 -3.74
N ASP A 47 4.82 -10.38 -3.99
CA ASP A 47 5.60 -11.55 -3.63
C ASP A 47 5.70 -11.66 -2.11
N GLU A 48 5.63 -12.90 -1.62
CA GLU A 48 5.78 -13.17 -0.21
C GLU A 48 7.24 -12.94 0.22
N LEU A 49 7.42 -12.21 1.31
CA LEU A 49 8.75 -11.92 1.84
C LEU A 49 9.07 -12.82 3.04
N PRO A 50 10.34 -13.19 3.22
CA PRO A 50 10.73 -13.90 4.44
C PRO A 50 10.45 -13.08 5.69
N PRO A 51 10.19 -13.71 6.85
CA PRO A 51 9.96 -12.99 8.09
C PRO A 51 11.07 -12.00 8.40
N GLY A 52 10.72 -10.79 8.81
CA GLY A 52 11.67 -9.74 9.19
C GLY A 52 12.27 -8.96 8.04
N VAL A 53 12.03 -9.36 6.79
CA VAL A 53 12.52 -8.62 5.61
C VAL A 53 11.54 -7.48 5.34
N LYS A 54 12.02 -6.24 5.44
CA LYS A 54 11.20 -5.05 5.16
C LYS A 54 12.07 -3.88 4.72
N GLY A 55 11.40 -2.87 4.11
CA GLY A 55 12.03 -1.62 3.70
C GLY A 55 13.17 -1.81 2.70
N PRO A 56 14.36 -1.26 2.98
CA PRO A 56 15.51 -1.40 2.07
C PRO A 56 15.90 -2.85 1.77
N ASP A 57 15.75 -3.75 2.73
CA ASP A 57 16.04 -5.17 2.52
C ASP A 57 15.05 -5.80 1.53
N ALA A 58 13.77 -5.43 1.62
CA ALA A 58 12.76 -5.87 0.66
C ALA A 58 13.06 -5.28 -0.73
N ALA A 59 13.41 -4.00 -0.80
CA ALA A 59 13.74 -3.33 -2.06
C ALA A 59 14.90 -3.99 -2.79
N ARG A 60 15.90 -4.46 -2.07
CA ARG A 60 17.05 -5.14 -2.66
C ARG A 60 16.71 -6.49 -3.31
N ARG A 61 15.56 -7.05 -3.01
CA ARG A 61 15.10 -8.32 -3.59
C ARG A 61 14.35 -8.14 -4.91
N LEU A 62 14.09 -6.90 -5.31
CA LEU A 62 13.34 -6.59 -6.52
C LEU A 62 14.17 -6.90 -7.77
N ALA A 63 13.52 -7.51 -8.77
CA ALA A 63 14.18 -7.88 -10.03
C ALA A 63 13.21 -7.65 -11.19
N PRO A 64 13.72 -7.27 -12.37
CA PRO A 64 12.87 -7.08 -13.54
C PRO A 64 12.20 -8.38 -13.96
N GLY A 65 10.93 -8.25 -14.40
CA GLY A 65 10.22 -9.35 -15.06
C GLY A 65 10.62 -9.51 -16.52
N PRO A 66 9.91 -10.37 -17.27
CA PRO A 66 10.21 -10.61 -18.70
C PRO A 66 10.13 -9.37 -19.58
N ASP A 67 9.36 -8.35 -19.17
CA ASP A 67 9.22 -7.08 -19.89
C ASP A 67 10.34 -6.08 -19.56
N GLY A 68 11.29 -6.45 -18.70
CA GLY A 68 12.36 -5.57 -18.25
C GLY A 68 11.93 -4.57 -17.19
N VAL A 69 10.69 -4.63 -16.71
CA VAL A 69 10.13 -3.72 -15.71
C VAL A 69 10.04 -4.44 -14.37
N ILE A 70 10.39 -3.71 -13.30
CA ILE A 70 10.20 -4.21 -11.93
C ILE A 70 8.78 -3.87 -11.50
N HIS A 71 7.99 -4.91 -11.19
CA HIS A 71 6.63 -4.77 -10.66
C HIS A 71 6.65 -5.10 -9.18
N LEU A 72 6.36 -4.10 -8.34
CA LEU A 72 6.35 -4.28 -6.89
C LEU A 72 5.13 -5.10 -6.44
N GLY A 73 4.00 -4.89 -7.10
CA GLY A 73 2.77 -5.59 -6.80
C GLY A 73 1.54 -4.76 -7.11
N ASP A 74 0.40 -5.19 -6.57
CA ASP A 74 -0.90 -4.56 -6.77
C ASP A 74 -1.43 -4.00 -5.46
N VAL A 75 -1.96 -2.79 -5.51
CA VAL A 75 -2.65 -2.14 -4.39
C VAL A 75 -4.09 -1.91 -4.82
N VAL A 76 -5.03 -2.48 -4.09
CA VAL A 76 -6.47 -2.38 -4.38
C VAL A 76 -7.14 -1.56 -3.30
N ILE A 77 -7.82 -0.49 -3.69
CA ILE A 77 -8.46 0.47 -2.77
C ILE A 77 -9.98 0.43 -2.97
N SER A 78 -10.72 0.36 -1.85
CA SER A 78 -12.16 0.58 -1.88
C SER A 78 -12.43 2.07 -2.03
N ALA A 79 -12.98 2.47 -3.18
CA ALA A 79 -13.28 3.88 -3.46
C ALA A 79 -14.32 4.44 -2.47
N ALA A 80 -15.36 3.66 -2.16
CA ALA A 80 -16.41 4.08 -1.23
C ALA A 80 -15.88 4.25 0.20
N GLN A 81 -15.06 3.31 0.66
CA GLN A 81 -14.46 3.40 2.00
C GLN A 81 -13.48 4.56 2.10
N ALA A 82 -12.69 4.80 1.05
CA ALA A 82 -11.80 5.95 1.00
C ALA A 82 -12.58 7.26 1.13
N ALA A 83 -13.71 7.39 0.42
CA ALA A 83 -14.55 8.57 0.50
C ALA A 83 -15.12 8.77 1.91
N ARG A 84 -15.59 7.71 2.56
CA ARG A 84 -16.09 7.76 3.93
C ARG A 84 -15.02 8.22 4.92
N GLN A 85 -13.82 7.68 4.79
CA GLN A 85 -12.68 8.01 5.67
C GLN A 85 -12.20 9.44 5.46
N ALA A 86 -12.16 9.91 4.22
CA ALA A 86 -11.78 11.28 3.91
C ALA A 86 -12.73 12.27 4.58
N ARG A 87 -14.04 12.03 4.51
CA ARG A 87 -15.05 12.87 5.17
C ARG A 87 -14.88 12.87 6.69
N LYS A 88 -14.65 11.69 7.26
CA LYS A 88 -14.45 11.54 8.70
C LYS A 88 -13.20 12.26 9.20
N ARG A 89 -12.14 12.28 8.41
CA ARG A 89 -10.88 12.95 8.75
C ARG A 89 -10.87 14.43 8.36
N HIS A 90 -11.89 14.91 7.69
CA HIS A 90 -12.00 16.31 7.20
C HIS A 90 -10.83 16.70 6.30
N TRP A 91 -10.43 15.80 5.40
CA TRP A 91 -9.41 16.13 4.44
C TRP A 91 -9.83 15.70 3.02
N PRO A 92 -9.13 16.20 1.96
CA PRO A 92 -9.49 15.87 0.58
C PRO A 92 -9.43 14.38 0.29
N LEU A 93 -10.31 13.91 -0.60
CA LEU A 93 -10.28 12.51 -1.05
C LEU A 93 -8.91 12.12 -1.61
N SER A 94 -8.26 13.05 -2.33
CA SER A 94 -6.91 12.80 -2.88
C SER A 94 -5.89 12.50 -1.79
N SER A 95 -6.01 13.13 -0.63
CA SER A 95 -5.12 12.87 0.52
C SER A 95 -5.36 11.50 1.12
N GLU A 96 -6.64 11.08 1.23
CA GLU A 96 -6.97 9.74 1.72
C GLU A 96 -6.46 8.66 0.77
N VAL A 97 -6.68 8.85 -0.54
CA VAL A 97 -6.20 7.91 -1.55
C VAL A 97 -4.66 7.81 -1.52
N ALA A 98 -3.97 8.93 -1.41
CA ALA A 98 -2.51 8.94 -1.31
C ALA A 98 -2.03 8.19 -0.05
N PHE A 99 -2.72 8.38 1.08
CA PHE A 99 -2.40 7.68 2.33
C PHE A 99 -2.62 6.18 2.20
N LEU A 100 -3.74 5.74 1.63
CA LEU A 100 -4.04 4.32 1.44
C LEU A 100 -3.09 3.68 0.43
N ALA A 101 -2.75 4.37 -0.64
CA ALA A 101 -1.79 3.88 -1.63
C ALA A 101 -0.41 3.71 -1.00
N ALA A 102 0.05 4.68 -0.21
CA ALA A 102 1.30 4.59 0.52
C ALA A 102 1.29 3.42 1.50
N HIS A 103 0.19 3.23 2.23
CA HIS A 103 -0.01 2.13 3.15
C HIS A 103 0.14 0.77 2.43
N GLY A 104 -0.50 0.65 1.25
CA GLY A 104 -0.41 -0.55 0.42
C GLY A 104 1.01 -0.82 -0.06
N VAL A 105 1.74 0.21 -0.48
CA VAL A 105 3.14 0.07 -0.90
C VAL A 105 4.02 -0.38 0.27
N LEU A 106 3.78 0.17 1.46
CA LEU A 106 4.53 -0.25 2.66
C LEU A 106 4.32 -1.72 2.97
N HIS A 107 3.10 -2.23 2.83
CA HIS A 107 2.83 -3.67 2.96
C HIS A 107 3.61 -4.47 1.92
N LEU A 108 3.68 -4.00 0.68
CA LEU A 108 4.47 -4.66 -0.37
C LEU A 108 5.96 -4.68 -0.05
N LEU A 109 6.43 -3.71 0.73
CA LEU A 109 7.82 -3.63 1.19
C LEU A 109 8.04 -4.33 2.54
N GLY A 110 7.07 -5.10 3.00
CA GLY A 110 7.23 -5.97 4.17
C GLY A 110 6.79 -5.39 5.51
N TYR A 111 6.31 -4.15 5.55
CA TYR A 111 5.77 -3.57 6.78
C TYR A 111 4.44 -4.19 7.11
N GLU A 112 4.14 -4.32 8.40
CA GLU A 112 2.89 -4.93 8.88
C GLU A 112 2.21 -4.02 9.92
N ASP A 113 0.91 -4.20 10.09
CA ASP A 113 0.10 -3.42 11.02
C ASP A 113 -0.61 -4.27 12.06
N GLU A 114 -0.18 -5.53 12.22
CA GLU A 114 -0.77 -6.47 13.17
C GLU A 114 -0.32 -6.23 14.61
N THR A 115 0.85 -5.62 14.80
CA THR A 115 1.35 -5.23 16.12
C THR A 115 1.21 -3.72 16.31
N ASP A 116 1.18 -3.26 17.57
CA ASP A 116 1.09 -1.82 17.86
C ASP A 116 2.30 -1.06 17.32
N SER A 117 3.50 -1.62 17.44
CA SER A 117 4.71 -0.97 16.94
C SER A 117 4.74 -0.93 15.42
N GLY A 118 4.35 -2.02 14.75
CA GLY A 118 4.25 -2.08 13.30
C GLY A 118 3.23 -1.08 12.76
N TYR A 119 2.06 -1.02 13.38
CA TYR A 119 1.00 -0.08 13.02
C TYR A 119 1.48 1.38 13.13
N ARG A 120 2.13 1.73 14.24
CA ARG A 120 2.68 3.08 14.45
C ARG A 120 3.76 3.43 13.43
N GLU A 121 4.63 2.48 13.11
CA GLU A 121 5.67 2.66 12.09
C GLU A 121 5.04 2.94 10.73
N MET A 122 4.04 2.16 10.33
CA MET A 122 3.35 2.36 9.07
C MET A 122 2.62 3.70 9.00
N LEU A 123 1.96 4.12 10.09
CA LEU A 123 1.30 5.42 10.14
C LEU A 123 2.28 6.56 9.94
N ALA A 124 3.43 6.52 10.61
CA ALA A 124 4.44 7.57 10.51
C ALA A 124 5.00 7.65 9.08
N LEU A 125 5.32 6.51 8.48
CA LEU A 125 5.85 6.45 7.11
C LEU A 125 4.80 6.88 6.08
N GLY A 126 3.55 6.48 6.26
CA GLY A 126 2.45 6.88 5.38
C GLY A 126 2.20 8.38 5.41
N ARG A 127 2.20 9.00 6.60
CA ARG A 127 2.04 10.45 6.77
C ARG A 127 3.20 11.20 6.12
N LYS A 128 4.41 10.71 6.27
CA LYS A 128 5.59 11.31 5.65
C LYS A 128 5.49 11.25 4.12
N ALA A 129 5.03 10.14 3.57
CA ALA A 129 4.84 9.99 2.13
C ALA A 129 3.78 10.96 1.59
N VAL A 130 2.66 11.14 2.29
CA VAL A 130 1.61 12.09 1.92
C VAL A 130 2.14 13.51 1.94
N ALA A 131 2.91 13.88 2.98
CA ALA A 131 3.51 15.20 3.08
C ALA A 131 4.48 15.45 1.92
N SER A 132 5.32 14.47 1.54
CA SER A 132 6.23 14.57 0.40
C SER A 132 5.47 14.74 -0.93
N ALA A 133 4.37 14.02 -1.11
CA ALA A 133 3.58 14.08 -2.34
C ALA A 133 2.88 15.44 -2.53
N ARG A 134 2.72 16.20 -1.47
CA ARG A 134 2.07 17.55 -1.51
C ARG A 134 3.03 18.66 -1.85
N GLN A 135 4.32 18.40 -1.89
CA GLN A 135 5.34 19.40 -2.20
C GLN A 135 5.51 19.59 -3.75
#